data_9e188db33eaaef62c9a83cf0b2844c84
#
_entry.id   9e188db33eaaef62c9a83cf0b2844c84
#
_cell.length_a   1.000
_cell.length_b   1.000
_cell.length_c   1.000
_cell.angle_alpha   90.00
_cell.angle_beta   90.00
_cell.angle_gamma   90.00
#
_symmetry.space_group_name_H-M   'P 1'
#
loop_
_entity.id
_entity.type
_entity.pdbx_description
1 polymer ?
#
loop_
_entity_poly.entity_id
_entity_poly.type
_entity_poly.pdbx_seq_one_letter_code
_entity_poly.pdbx_strand_id
1 'polypeptide(L)'
;MLDGKSGCVVVLTTLEGGADAHSMASILVTERLAACVNVLGEMDSIYRWKGSVESARERQMMIKTTAERLPEVEARVRALHPYEVPEFVVLPIAGGSEKYLAWIRESTLKTG
;
A
#
# COMPACT_ATOMS: atom_id res chain seq x y z
N MET A 1 -20.84 -10.89 8.68
CA MET A 1 -20.68 -10.41 7.31
C MET A 1 -19.43 -9.54 7.18
N LEU A 2 -18.68 -9.77 6.15
CA LEU A 2 -17.42 -9.06 5.91
C LEU A 2 -17.70 -7.84 5.03
N ASP A 3 -17.89 -6.70 5.66
CA ASP A 3 -18.34 -5.48 4.97
C ASP A 3 -17.36 -4.31 5.05
N GLY A 4 -16.16 -4.53 5.58
CA GLY A 4 -15.15 -3.49 5.66
C GLY A 4 -15.40 -2.41 6.71
N LYS A 5 -16.31 -2.65 7.66
CA LYS A 5 -16.62 -1.66 8.69
C LYS A 5 -15.50 -1.41 9.70
N SER A 6 -14.40 -2.16 9.63
CA SER A 6 -13.26 -1.93 10.50
C SER A 6 -12.66 -0.54 10.30
N GLY A 7 -12.89 0.06 9.13
CA GLY A 7 -12.25 1.31 8.74
C GLY A 7 -10.80 1.12 8.29
N CYS A 8 -10.28 -0.09 8.41
CA CYS A 8 -8.91 -0.40 8.00
C CYS A 8 -8.89 -1.00 6.60
N VAL A 9 -7.81 -0.73 5.88
CA VAL A 9 -7.64 -1.21 4.51
C VAL A 9 -6.21 -1.68 4.29
N VAL A 10 -6.04 -2.51 3.27
CA VAL A 10 -4.71 -2.86 2.75
C VAL A 10 -4.64 -2.30 1.34
N VAL A 11 -3.62 -1.52 1.08
CA VAL A 11 -3.36 -1.02 -0.28
C VAL A 11 -2.27 -1.88 -0.89
N LEU A 12 -2.52 -2.36 -2.09
CA LEU A 12 -1.51 -3.10 -2.86
C LEU A 12 -0.90 -2.16 -3.90
N THR A 13 0.41 -2.15 -3.95
CA THR A 13 1.17 -1.50 -5.02
C THR A 13 2.41 -2.33 -5.31
N THR A 14 2.98 -2.15 -6.48
CA THR A 14 4.18 -2.87 -6.89
C THR A 14 5.27 -1.88 -7.25
N LEU A 15 6.52 -2.28 -7.05
CA LEU A 15 7.68 -1.52 -7.46
C LEU A 15 8.62 -2.43 -8.23
N GLU A 16 9.33 -1.85 -9.17
CA GLU A 16 10.40 -2.56 -9.87
C GLU A 16 11.40 -3.09 -8.85
N GLY A 17 11.93 -4.31 -9.09
CA GLY A 17 12.80 -4.99 -8.15
C GLY A 17 14.04 -4.20 -7.73
N GLY A 18 14.55 -3.32 -8.61
CA GLY A 18 15.70 -2.47 -8.30
C GLY A 18 15.36 -1.16 -7.61
N ALA A 19 14.07 -0.84 -7.46
CA ALA A 19 13.64 0.39 -6.79
C ALA A 19 13.78 0.26 -5.29
N ASP A 20 13.92 1.39 -4.60
CA ASP A 20 14.07 1.40 -3.15
C ASP A 20 12.70 1.35 -2.46
N ALA A 21 12.13 0.15 -2.41
CA ALA A 21 10.84 -0.07 -1.76
C ALA A 21 10.91 0.18 -0.24
N HIS A 22 12.06 -0.10 0.37
CA HIS A 22 12.27 0.15 1.79
C HIS A 22 12.14 1.63 2.11
N SER A 23 12.72 2.48 1.26
CA SER A 23 12.64 3.93 1.45
C SER A 23 11.20 4.43 1.36
N MET A 24 10.46 3.99 0.35
CA MET A 24 9.05 4.37 0.22
C MET A 24 8.25 3.91 1.43
N ALA A 25 8.46 2.67 1.88
CA ALA A 25 7.78 2.13 3.06
C ALA A 25 8.08 2.97 4.30
N SER A 26 9.35 3.32 4.52
CA SER A 26 9.75 4.14 5.67
C SER A 26 9.09 5.52 5.65
N ILE A 27 9.02 6.14 4.48
CA ILE A 27 8.39 7.45 4.34
C ILE A 27 6.92 7.38 4.73
N LEU A 28 6.19 6.38 4.23
CA LEU A 28 4.77 6.26 4.51
C LEU A 28 4.50 6.04 6.00
N VAL A 29 5.30 5.23 6.66
CA VAL A 29 5.14 4.97 8.09
C VAL A 29 5.55 6.19 8.91
N THR A 30 6.67 6.82 8.56
CA THR A 30 7.16 8.01 9.27
C THR A 30 6.14 9.15 9.21
N GLU A 31 5.48 9.32 8.09
CA GLU A 31 4.48 10.38 7.90
C GLU A 31 3.10 9.99 8.44
N ARG A 32 2.98 8.86 9.10
CA ARG A 32 1.72 8.33 9.66
C ARG A 32 0.64 8.09 8.61
N LEU A 33 1.04 7.89 7.38
CA LEU A 33 0.12 7.53 6.30
C LEU A 33 -0.17 6.04 6.31
N ALA A 34 0.71 5.26 6.91
CA ALA A 34 0.53 3.82 7.07
C ALA A 34 0.99 3.40 8.45
N ALA A 35 0.32 2.40 9.02
CA ALA A 35 0.75 1.79 10.27
C ALA A 35 1.89 0.81 10.03
N CYS A 36 1.84 0.14 8.89
CA CYS A 36 2.79 -0.90 8.53
C CYS A 36 2.83 -1.02 7.02
N VAL A 37 4.01 -1.25 6.48
CA VAL A 37 4.17 -1.59 5.07
C VAL A 37 5.02 -2.86 5.00
N ASN A 38 4.45 -3.90 4.40
CA ASN A 38 5.19 -5.13 4.16
C ASN A 38 5.76 -5.06 2.74
N VAL A 39 7.05 -5.30 2.62
CA VAL A 39 7.72 -5.36 1.32
C VAL A 39 8.05 -6.82 1.07
N LEU A 40 7.39 -7.41 0.08
CA LEU A 40 7.56 -8.82 -0.23
C LEU A 40 8.78 -9.01 -1.14
N GLY A 41 9.25 -10.26 -1.24
CA GLY A 41 10.39 -10.59 -2.08
C GLY A 41 10.07 -10.39 -3.56
N GLU A 42 11.12 -10.44 -4.37
CA GLU A 42 10.96 -10.25 -5.81
C GLU A 42 10.07 -11.33 -6.43
N MET A 43 9.28 -10.92 -7.41
CA MET A 43 8.36 -11.78 -8.13
C MET A 43 8.37 -11.43 -9.60
N ASP A 44 7.85 -12.32 -10.42
CA ASP A 44 7.62 -12.03 -11.83
C ASP A 44 6.20 -11.51 -11.99
N SER A 45 6.06 -10.37 -12.65
CA SER A 45 4.75 -9.82 -13.01
C SER A 45 4.60 -9.90 -14.52
N ILE A 46 3.47 -10.41 -14.97
CA ILE A 46 3.17 -10.53 -16.39
C ILE A 46 1.89 -9.74 -16.63
N TYR A 47 1.94 -8.78 -17.53
CA TYR A 47 0.85 -7.82 -17.69
C TYR A 47 0.78 -7.32 -19.12
N ARG A 48 -0.34 -6.69 -19.46
CA ARG A 48 -0.53 -6.07 -20.76
C ARG A 48 -0.27 -4.58 -20.66
N TRP A 49 0.57 -4.09 -21.56
CA TRP A 49 0.92 -2.67 -21.60
C TRP A 49 1.04 -2.23 -23.04
N LYS A 50 0.27 -1.21 -23.43
CA LYS A 50 0.27 -0.63 -24.79
C LYS A 50 0.18 -1.69 -25.89
N GLY A 51 -0.72 -2.65 -25.71
CA GLY A 51 -1.00 -3.67 -26.70
C GLY A 51 -0.08 -4.88 -26.69
N SER A 52 0.92 -4.91 -25.80
CA SER A 52 1.87 -6.02 -25.72
C SER A 52 1.80 -6.69 -24.36
N VAL A 53 2.17 -7.97 -24.33
CA VAL A 53 2.35 -8.70 -23.07
C VAL A 53 3.79 -8.49 -22.64
N GLU A 54 3.94 -7.93 -21.45
CA GLU A 54 5.24 -7.61 -20.87
C GLU A 54 5.48 -8.43 -19.62
N SER A 55 6.74 -8.49 -19.20
CA SER A 55 7.16 -9.19 -18.00
C SER A 55 8.17 -8.31 -17.27
N ALA A 56 8.05 -8.24 -15.96
CA ALA A 56 8.97 -7.46 -15.13
C ALA A 56 9.20 -8.14 -13.80
N ARG A 57 10.37 -7.88 -13.21
CA ARG A 57 10.67 -8.30 -11.83
C ARG A 57 10.23 -7.18 -10.91
N GLU A 58 9.33 -7.50 -9.99
CA GLU A 58 8.74 -6.51 -9.10
C GLU A 58 8.67 -7.02 -7.67
N ARG A 59 8.47 -6.09 -6.75
CA ARG A 59 8.14 -6.40 -5.36
C ARG A 59 6.73 -5.90 -5.10
N GLN A 60 5.93 -6.72 -4.41
CA GLN A 60 4.61 -6.32 -3.94
C GLN A 60 4.79 -5.62 -2.61
N MET A 61 4.10 -4.50 -2.44
CA MET A 61 3.99 -3.83 -1.15
C MET A 61 2.57 -3.94 -0.66
N MET A 62 2.41 -4.20 0.64
CA MET A 62 1.11 -4.22 1.31
C MET A 62 1.12 -3.11 2.34
N ILE A 63 0.32 -2.08 2.09
CA ILE A 63 0.27 -0.88 2.93
C ILE A 63 -0.97 -0.99 3.81
N LYS A 64 -0.77 -1.07 5.13
CA LYS A 64 -1.88 -1.19 6.09
C LYS A 64 -2.17 0.17 6.68
N THR A 65 -3.39 0.66 6.45
CA THR A 65 -3.79 1.99 6.85
C THR A 65 -5.31 2.03 7.07
N THR A 66 -5.88 3.22 7.13
CA THR A 66 -7.32 3.40 7.26
C THR A 66 -7.89 4.01 5.99
N ALA A 67 -9.19 3.79 5.78
CA ALA A 67 -9.89 4.38 4.64
C ALA A 67 -9.82 5.91 4.67
N GLU A 68 -9.82 6.49 5.87
CA GLU A 68 -9.75 7.94 6.04
C GLU A 68 -8.46 8.53 5.48
N ARG A 69 -7.35 7.78 5.53
CA ARG A 69 -6.06 8.26 5.05
C ARG A 69 -5.81 8.00 3.56
N LEU A 70 -6.71 7.29 2.89
CA LEU A 70 -6.49 6.88 1.51
C LEU A 70 -6.16 8.02 0.54
N PRO A 71 -6.85 9.16 0.56
CA PRO A 71 -6.51 10.22 -0.40
C PRO A 71 -5.06 10.69 -0.26
N GLU A 72 -4.58 10.81 0.97
CA GLU A 72 -3.21 11.25 1.23
C GLU A 72 -2.20 10.15 0.90
N VAL A 73 -2.55 8.89 1.19
CA VAL A 73 -1.71 7.74 0.83
C VAL A 73 -1.54 7.66 -0.68
N GLU A 74 -2.64 7.79 -1.41
CA GLU A 74 -2.59 7.73 -2.87
C GLU A 74 -1.74 8.85 -3.45
N ALA A 75 -1.93 10.06 -2.98
CA ALA A 75 -1.15 11.20 -3.44
C ALA A 75 0.34 11.00 -3.19
N ARG A 76 0.68 10.47 -2.01
CA ARG A 76 2.08 10.28 -1.64
C ARG A 76 2.73 9.15 -2.43
N VAL A 77 2.00 8.03 -2.60
CA VAL A 77 2.50 6.92 -3.40
C VAL A 77 2.76 7.37 -4.83
N ARG A 78 1.82 8.12 -5.43
CA ARG A 78 1.99 8.59 -6.79
C ARG A 78 3.19 9.53 -6.92
N ALA A 79 3.43 10.38 -5.92
CA ALA A 79 4.56 11.30 -5.93
C ALA A 79 5.90 10.58 -5.84
N LEU A 80 5.94 9.45 -5.13
CA LEU A 80 7.16 8.68 -4.92
C LEU A 80 7.39 7.59 -5.96
N HIS A 81 6.34 7.21 -6.69
CA HIS A 81 6.39 6.06 -7.59
C HIS A 81 6.95 6.44 -8.96
N PRO A 82 7.88 5.64 -9.50
CA PRO A 82 8.47 5.95 -10.82
C PRO A 82 7.60 5.61 -12.01
N TYR A 83 6.54 4.80 -11.83
CA TYR A 83 5.69 4.37 -12.95
C TYR A 83 4.73 5.46 -13.37
N GLU A 84 4.41 5.49 -14.65
CA GLU A 84 3.38 6.37 -15.20
C GLU A 84 2.01 6.02 -14.64
N VAL A 85 1.69 4.71 -14.55
CA VAL A 85 0.45 4.20 -14.01
C VAL A 85 0.77 3.16 -12.94
N PRO A 86 1.00 3.59 -11.68
CA PRO A 86 1.30 2.63 -10.62
C PRO A 86 0.07 1.85 -10.19
N GLU A 87 0.28 0.59 -9.75
CA GLU A 87 -0.79 -0.17 -9.12
C GLU A 87 -1.20 0.53 -7.84
N PHE A 88 -2.48 0.70 -7.64
CA PHE A 88 -3.02 1.21 -6.39
C PHE A 88 -4.38 0.56 -6.19
N VAL A 89 -4.40 -0.56 -5.48
CA VAL A 89 -5.61 -1.35 -5.26
C VAL A 89 -5.91 -1.35 -3.78
N VAL A 90 -7.15 -1.02 -3.44
CA VAL A 90 -7.57 -0.95 -2.04
C VAL A 90 -8.42 -2.17 -1.72
N LEU A 91 -8.02 -2.91 -0.68
CA LEU A 91 -8.77 -4.04 -0.16
C LEU A 91 -9.26 -3.70 1.24
N PRO A 92 -10.58 -3.69 1.47
CA PRO A 92 -11.07 -3.45 2.82
C PRO A 92 -10.74 -4.62 3.73
N ILE A 93 -10.35 -4.32 4.97
CA ILE A 93 -10.13 -5.36 5.98
C ILE A 93 -11.47 -5.60 6.64
N ALA A 94 -12.07 -6.75 6.35
CA ALA A 94 -13.39 -7.09 6.81
C ALA A 94 -13.45 -7.34 8.31
N GLY A 95 -12.36 -7.87 8.89
CA GLY A 95 -12.30 -8.16 10.32
C GLY A 95 -10.88 -8.59 10.70
N GLY A 96 -10.63 -8.71 11.97
CA GLY A 96 -9.35 -9.13 12.50
C GLY A 96 -9.28 -8.92 14.00
N SER A 97 -8.09 -9.07 14.56
CA SER A 97 -7.87 -8.82 15.98
C SER A 97 -8.22 -7.37 16.32
N GLU A 98 -9.06 -7.18 17.34
CA GLU A 98 -9.44 -5.84 17.79
C GLU A 98 -8.21 -4.99 18.16
N LYS A 99 -7.26 -5.59 18.85
CA LYS A 99 -6.04 -4.87 19.24
C LYS A 99 -5.20 -4.47 18.04
N TYR A 100 -5.11 -5.34 17.05
CA TYR A 100 -4.33 -5.04 15.86
C TYR A 100 -4.99 -3.93 15.02
N LEU A 101 -6.30 -4.02 14.82
CA LEU A 101 -7.04 -3.00 14.07
C LEU A 101 -6.99 -1.65 14.78
N ALA A 102 -7.10 -1.65 16.11
CA ALA A 102 -6.95 -0.43 16.90
C ALA A 102 -5.56 0.16 16.73
N TRP A 103 -4.53 -0.69 16.69
CA TRP A 103 -3.16 -0.24 16.46
C TRP A 103 -2.98 0.41 15.09
N ILE A 104 -3.62 -0.15 14.05
CA ILE A 104 -3.59 0.48 12.72
C ILE A 104 -4.20 1.89 12.78
N ARG A 105 -5.37 2.01 13.41
CA ARG A 105 -6.05 3.30 13.52
C ARG A 105 -5.24 4.33 14.30
N GLU A 106 -4.70 3.92 15.46
CA GLU A 106 -3.91 4.82 16.29
C GLU A 106 -2.63 5.28 15.60
N SER A 107 -1.99 4.37 14.86
CA SER A 107 -0.72 4.66 14.21
C SER A 107 -0.87 5.60 13.01
N THR A 108 -2.10 5.77 12.51
CA THR A 108 -2.38 6.60 11.34
C THR A 108 -3.21 7.84 11.68
N LEU A 109 -3.40 8.13 12.96
CA LEU A 109 -4.08 9.36 13.36
C LEU A 109 -3.26 10.57 12.94
N LYS A 110 -3.97 11.60 12.45
CA LYS A 110 -3.31 12.87 12.16
C LYS A 110 -2.95 13.52 13.49
N THR A 111 -1.69 13.95 13.59
CA THR A 111 -1.26 14.76 14.72
C THR A 111 -1.54 16.19 14.35
N GLY A 112 -2.47 16.76 15.05
CA GLY A 112 -2.97 18.11 14.76
C GLY A 112 -2.01 19.19 15.08
#